data_28dd90a0abe061ee26eaa357bb920c8b
#
_entry.id   28dd90a0abe061ee26eaa357bb920c8b
#
_cell.length_a   1.000
_cell.length_b   1.000
_cell.length_c   1.000
_cell.angle_alpha   90.00
_cell.angle_beta   90.00
_cell.angle_gamma   90.00
#
_symmetry.space_group_name_H-M   'P 1'
#
loop_
_entity.id
_entity.type
_entity.pdbx_description
1 polymer ?
#
loop_
_entity_poly.entity_id
_entity_poly.type
_entity_poly.pdbx_seq_one_letter_code
_entity_poly.pdbx_strand_id
1 'polypeptide(L)'
;MTLLMLVSTIAASAQVQKVQIRPYIDQRRFHYGFFIGVHMQDIEFVNNGFVTEDGQSWFMDANEYLPGFQVGVLGELYLHKNIAVRLLPSLYFGDRKVVFKESVSGERRYQQMRSCYVSVPVNVKFAANRVNNYRPYVMAGIAPMFNLVNPRQKELRTNMYDMQIEIGLGCDIYLPFFKLIPELKFCFGVIDIINKNRNDLTDKDMYKFTQSIDHAMSRSIALTFYFE
;
A
#
# COMPACT_ATOMS: atom_id res chain seq x y z
N MET A 1 23.52 -20.17 15.88
CA MET A 1 24.80 -20.35 15.14
C MET A 1 24.60 -20.53 13.63
N THR A 2 23.60 -21.26 13.16
CA THR A 2 23.34 -21.49 11.72
C THR A 2 22.97 -20.22 10.91
N LEU A 3 22.24 -19.28 11.47
CA LEU A 3 21.87 -18.02 10.80
C LEU A 3 23.09 -17.11 10.54
N LEU A 4 24.05 -17.09 11.48
CA LEU A 4 25.28 -16.30 11.34
C LEU A 4 26.19 -16.86 10.23
N MET A 5 26.21 -18.16 10.03
CA MET A 5 26.96 -18.80 8.93
C MET A 5 26.34 -18.53 7.56
N LEU A 6 25.00 -18.44 7.48
CA LEU A 6 24.32 -18.10 6.22
C LEU A 6 24.64 -16.66 5.78
N VAL A 7 24.70 -15.71 6.72
CA VAL A 7 25.06 -14.32 6.44
C VAL A 7 26.51 -14.19 5.98
N SER A 8 27.43 -14.98 6.55
CA SER A 8 28.85 -14.96 6.16
C SER A 8 29.10 -15.50 4.75
N THR A 9 28.34 -16.49 4.28
CA THR A 9 28.47 -17.02 2.91
C THR A 9 27.98 -16.05 1.85
N ILE A 10 26.95 -15.23 2.16
CA ILE A 10 26.47 -14.16 1.25
C ILE A 10 27.53 -13.06 1.13
N ALA A 11 28.22 -12.72 2.22
CA ALA A 11 29.28 -11.71 2.21
C ALA A 11 30.51 -12.14 1.38
N ALA A 12 30.86 -13.42 1.38
CA ALA A 12 32.01 -13.93 0.60
C ALA A 12 31.78 -13.88 -0.91
N SER A 13 30.54 -14.03 -1.38
CA SER A 13 30.20 -13.94 -2.81
C SER A 13 30.21 -12.50 -3.36
N ALA A 14 30.20 -11.49 -2.50
CA ALA A 14 30.18 -10.08 -2.89
C ALA A 14 31.56 -9.53 -3.32
N GLN A 15 32.64 -10.29 -3.16
CA GLN A 15 34.01 -9.82 -3.43
C GLN A 15 34.45 -9.90 -4.90
N VAL A 16 33.69 -10.57 -5.76
CA VAL A 16 34.00 -10.62 -7.20
C VAL A 16 33.55 -9.34 -7.86
N GLN A 17 34.50 -8.44 -8.19
CA GLN A 17 34.22 -7.24 -8.96
C GLN A 17 33.78 -7.62 -10.38
N LYS A 18 32.47 -7.56 -10.64
CA LYS A 18 31.92 -7.69 -12.01
C LYS A 18 31.96 -6.33 -12.70
N VAL A 19 32.07 -6.36 -14.04
CA VAL A 19 32.00 -5.13 -14.85
C VAL A 19 30.68 -4.41 -14.55
N GLN A 20 30.80 -3.12 -14.21
CA GLN A 20 29.62 -2.30 -13.94
C GLN A 20 28.88 -1.98 -15.25
N ILE A 21 27.64 -2.37 -15.31
CA ILE A 21 26.72 -2.04 -16.41
C ILE A 21 26.24 -0.60 -16.23
N ARG A 22 26.32 0.23 -17.27
CA ARG A 22 25.88 1.65 -17.26
C ARG A 22 26.52 2.46 -16.11
N PRO A 23 27.85 2.60 -16.03
CA PRO A 23 28.55 3.17 -14.87
C PRO A 23 28.19 4.64 -14.60
N TYR A 24 27.77 5.39 -15.63
CA TYR A 24 27.46 6.84 -15.53
C TYR A 24 25.98 7.14 -15.26
N ILE A 25 25.11 6.14 -15.17
CA ILE A 25 23.68 6.38 -14.98
C ILE A 25 23.40 7.07 -13.64
N ASP A 26 24.13 6.69 -12.59
CA ASP A 26 23.98 7.24 -11.25
C ASP A 26 24.46 8.70 -11.11
N GLN A 27 25.10 9.26 -12.14
CA GLN A 27 25.51 10.67 -12.19
C GLN A 27 24.38 11.59 -12.65
N ARG A 28 23.35 11.05 -13.26
CA ARG A 28 22.18 11.82 -13.64
C ARG A 28 21.41 12.21 -12.40
N ARG A 29 20.96 13.46 -12.33
CA ARG A 29 20.14 13.95 -11.21
C ARG A 29 18.70 13.55 -11.32
N PHE A 30 18.18 13.42 -12.53
CA PHE A 30 16.78 13.11 -12.79
C PHE A 30 16.63 11.76 -13.49
N HIS A 31 15.77 10.92 -12.94
CA HIS A 31 15.43 9.62 -13.45
C HIS A 31 13.92 9.52 -13.60
N TYR A 32 13.47 8.81 -14.61
CA TYR A 32 12.05 8.59 -14.87
C TYR A 32 11.82 7.18 -15.38
N GLY A 33 10.62 6.69 -15.15
CA GLY A 33 10.25 5.37 -15.56
C GLY A 33 8.77 5.12 -15.34
N PHE A 34 8.38 3.87 -15.46
CA PHE A 34 7.05 3.41 -15.11
C PHE A 34 7.14 2.22 -14.16
N PHE A 35 6.04 1.89 -13.54
CA PHE A 35 5.99 0.73 -12.67
C PHE A 35 4.65 0.01 -12.74
N ILE A 36 4.73 -1.26 -12.43
CA ILE A 36 3.59 -2.14 -12.21
C ILE A 36 3.78 -2.86 -10.89
N GLY A 37 2.70 -3.20 -10.23
CA GLY A 37 2.80 -3.93 -8.97
C GLY A 37 1.50 -4.61 -8.61
N VAL A 38 1.62 -5.51 -7.66
CA VAL A 38 0.49 -6.14 -6.99
C VAL A 38 0.43 -5.66 -5.55
N HIS A 39 -0.76 -5.50 -5.02
CA HIS A 39 -0.96 -5.10 -3.64
C HIS A 39 -2.08 -5.92 -2.99
N MET A 40 -1.96 -6.07 -1.69
CA MET A 40 -3.02 -6.58 -0.83
C MET A 40 -3.41 -5.45 0.11
N GLN A 41 -4.67 -5.04 0.06
CA GLN A 41 -5.19 -3.99 0.92
C GLN A 41 -6.13 -4.59 1.94
N ASP A 42 -5.96 -4.16 3.18
CA ASP A 42 -6.80 -4.49 4.31
C ASP A 42 -7.34 -3.22 4.97
N ILE A 43 -8.42 -3.38 5.71
CA ILE A 43 -8.98 -2.33 6.56
C ILE A 43 -9.06 -2.89 7.96
N GLU A 44 -8.32 -2.30 8.88
CA GLU A 44 -8.45 -2.61 10.30
C GLU A 44 -9.63 -1.84 10.87
N PHE A 45 -10.63 -2.57 11.31
CA PHE A 45 -11.82 -2.01 11.95
C PHE A 45 -11.72 -2.14 13.46
N VAL A 46 -11.96 -1.05 14.16
CA VAL A 46 -12.11 -1.06 15.60
C VAL A 46 -13.60 -0.97 15.92
N ASN A 47 -14.15 -2.08 16.46
CA ASN A 47 -15.54 -2.15 16.84
C ASN A 47 -15.73 -1.50 18.22
N ASN A 48 -16.82 -0.73 18.40
CA ASN A 48 -17.14 -0.05 19.67
C ASN A 48 -18.09 -0.87 20.57
N GLY A 49 -18.50 -2.07 20.14
CA GLY A 49 -19.40 -2.94 20.91
C GLY A 49 -20.85 -2.44 20.95
N PHE A 50 -21.28 -1.63 20.01
CA PHE A 50 -22.64 -1.11 19.94
C PHE A 50 -23.65 -2.25 19.82
N VAL A 51 -24.68 -2.22 20.70
CA VAL A 51 -25.83 -3.13 20.69
C VAL A 51 -27.04 -2.33 20.28
N THR A 52 -27.79 -2.82 19.29
CA THR A 52 -29.03 -2.19 18.82
C THR A 52 -30.14 -2.32 19.88
N GLU A 53 -31.21 -1.52 19.80
CA GLU A 53 -32.38 -1.60 20.67
C GLU A 53 -33.03 -3.00 20.64
N ASP A 54 -32.89 -3.71 19.52
CA ASP A 54 -33.38 -5.11 19.37
C ASP A 54 -32.38 -6.15 19.95
N GLY A 55 -31.33 -5.74 20.65
CA GLY A 55 -30.33 -6.61 21.26
C GLY A 55 -29.35 -7.26 20.29
N GLN A 56 -29.32 -6.82 19.02
CA GLN A 56 -28.39 -7.34 18.02
C GLN A 56 -27.02 -6.63 18.14
N SER A 57 -25.96 -7.40 18.07
CA SER A 57 -24.58 -6.93 18.06
C SER A 57 -23.90 -7.39 16.78
N TRP A 58 -23.47 -6.44 15.97
CA TRP A 58 -22.84 -6.69 14.69
C TRP A 58 -21.35 -6.43 14.78
N PHE A 59 -20.55 -7.41 14.34
CA PHE A 59 -19.11 -7.33 14.27
C PHE A 59 -18.66 -7.42 12.81
N MET A 60 -17.66 -6.64 12.46
CA MET A 60 -16.94 -6.91 11.23
C MET A 60 -15.99 -8.08 11.44
N ASP A 61 -16.19 -9.12 10.66
CA ASP A 61 -15.30 -10.27 10.57
C ASP A 61 -14.19 -9.98 9.53
N ALA A 62 -13.12 -10.77 9.58
CA ALA A 62 -11.95 -10.57 8.75
C ALA A 62 -12.30 -10.42 7.26
N ASN A 63 -11.67 -9.45 6.63
CA ASN A 63 -11.76 -9.26 5.19
C ASN A 63 -11.12 -10.44 4.45
N GLU A 64 -11.75 -10.90 3.38
CA GLU A 64 -11.05 -11.73 2.42
C GLU A 64 -10.04 -10.85 1.67
N TYR A 65 -8.75 -11.16 1.80
CA TYR A 65 -7.68 -10.49 1.07
C TYR A 65 -7.81 -10.78 -0.42
N LEU A 66 -8.26 -9.80 -1.18
CA LEU A 66 -8.26 -9.89 -2.64
C LEU A 66 -7.04 -9.13 -3.16
N PRO A 67 -6.20 -9.76 -4.00
CA PRO A 67 -5.08 -9.08 -4.62
C PRO A 67 -5.60 -8.01 -5.59
N GLY A 68 -5.02 -6.83 -5.49
CA GLY A 68 -5.19 -5.75 -6.45
C GLY A 68 -3.93 -5.52 -7.26
N PHE A 69 -4.01 -4.66 -8.25
CA PHE A 69 -2.86 -4.25 -9.03
C PHE A 69 -2.72 -2.73 -9.06
N GLN A 70 -1.49 -2.28 -9.27
CA GLN A 70 -1.16 -0.87 -9.38
C GLN A 70 -0.27 -0.62 -10.60
N VAL A 71 -0.47 0.52 -11.22
CA VAL A 71 0.35 1.01 -12.32
C VAL A 71 0.62 2.50 -12.13
N GLY A 72 1.77 2.96 -12.57
CA GLY A 72 2.08 4.37 -12.45
C GLY A 72 3.38 4.75 -13.13
N VAL A 73 3.75 6.00 -12.94
CA VAL A 73 5.00 6.57 -13.44
C VAL A 73 5.91 6.95 -12.29
N LEU A 74 7.20 6.84 -12.52
CA LEU A 74 8.26 7.18 -11.58
C LEU A 74 8.94 8.47 -12.04
N GLY A 75 9.00 9.44 -11.15
CA GLY A 75 9.96 10.55 -11.23
C GLY A 75 10.86 10.50 -10.01
N GLU A 76 12.16 10.40 -10.20
CA GLU A 76 13.16 10.35 -9.12
C GLU A 76 14.18 11.45 -9.31
N LEU A 77 14.40 12.27 -8.27
CA LEU A 77 15.38 13.34 -8.23
C LEU A 77 16.42 13.06 -7.16
N TYR A 78 17.67 12.87 -7.56
CA TYR A 78 18.79 12.73 -6.63
C TYR A 78 19.21 14.08 -6.08
N LEU A 79 19.03 14.25 -4.77
CA LEU A 79 19.53 15.42 -4.02
C LEU A 79 20.98 15.23 -3.61
N HIS A 80 21.34 14.00 -3.31
CA HIS A 80 22.69 13.60 -2.91
C HIS A 80 22.98 12.21 -3.48
N LYS A 81 24.26 11.80 -3.46
CA LYS A 81 24.70 10.49 -3.96
C LYS A 81 23.85 9.31 -3.42
N ASN A 82 23.41 9.41 -2.18
CA ASN A 82 22.67 8.34 -1.49
C ASN A 82 21.20 8.70 -1.21
N ILE A 83 20.77 9.94 -1.49
CA ILE A 83 19.43 10.42 -1.14
C ILE A 83 18.73 10.91 -2.40
N ALA A 84 17.56 10.36 -2.65
CA ALA A 84 16.68 10.79 -3.73
C ALA A 84 15.25 11.04 -3.20
N VAL A 85 14.55 11.95 -3.87
CA VAL A 85 13.11 12.16 -3.70
C VAL A 85 12.40 11.56 -4.89
N ARG A 86 11.35 10.79 -4.64
CA ARG A 86 10.52 10.14 -5.65
C ARG A 86 9.12 10.71 -5.62
N LEU A 87 8.56 10.93 -6.79
CA LEU A 87 7.16 11.22 -7.04
C LEU A 87 6.58 10.10 -7.87
N LEU A 88 5.49 9.48 -7.40
CA LEU A 88 4.96 8.23 -7.94
C LEU A 88 3.46 8.33 -8.29
N PRO A 89 3.03 9.19 -9.22
CA PRO A 89 1.63 9.19 -9.65
C PRO A 89 1.18 7.81 -10.11
N SER A 90 0.09 7.31 -9.54
CA SER A 90 -0.31 5.92 -9.70
C SER A 90 -1.82 5.71 -9.62
N LEU A 91 -2.26 4.64 -10.24
CA LEU A 91 -3.61 4.11 -10.18
C LEU A 91 -3.57 2.76 -9.46
N TYR A 92 -4.44 2.62 -8.49
CA TYR A 92 -4.64 1.38 -7.73
C TYR A 92 -6.01 0.82 -8.07
N PHE A 93 -6.05 -0.45 -8.44
CA PHE A 93 -7.27 -1.18 -8.74
C PHE A 93 -7.36 -2.39 -7.83
N GLY A 94 -8.48 -2.55 -7.16
CA GLY A 94 -8.70 -3.71 -6.31
C GLY A 94 -10.16 -3.83 -5.90
N ASP A 95 -10.57 -5.03 -5.60
CA ASP A 95 -11.86 -5.33 -5.01
C ASP A 95 -11.66 -5.74 -3.55
N ARG A 96 -12.61 -5.38 -2.69
CA ARG A 96 -12.63 -5.78 -1.29
C ARG A 96 -13.98 -6.40 -0.98
N LYS A 97 -13.97 -7.47 -0.17
CA LYS A 97 -15.19 -8.03 0.40
C LYS A 97 -15.19 -7.77 1.90
N VAL A 98 -16.20 -7.08 2.35
CA VAL A 98 -16.45 -6.85 3.78
C VAL A 98 -17.53 -7.80 4.24
N VAL A 99 -17.28 -8.49 5.34
CA VAL A 99 -18.19 -9.47 5.92
C VAL A 99 -18.68 -8.92 7.25
N PHE A 100 -19.99 -8.75 7.38
CA PHE A 100 -20.65 -8.44 8.63
C PHE A 100 -21.21 -9.72 9.22
N LYS A 101 -20.96 -9.97 10.49
CA LYS A 101 -21.46 -11.11 11.22
C LYS A 101 -22.23 -10.67 12.44
N GLU A 102 -23.43 -11.20 12.60
CA GLU A 102 -24.21 -11.02 13.81
C GLU A 102 -23.75 -12.00 14.89
N SER A 103 -23.64 -11.50 16.14
CA SER A 103 -23.08 -12.26 17.25
C SER A 103 -23.99 -13.38 17.74
N VAL A 104 -25.31 -13.21 17.67
CA VAL A 104 -26.29 -14.13 18.26
C VAL A 104 -26.81 -15.13 17.23
N SER A 105 -27.29 -14.67 16.08
CA SER A 105 -27.86 -15.54 15.03
C SER A 105 -26.78 -16.15 14.12
N GLY A 106 -25.58 -15.57 14.09
CA GLY A 106 -24.53 -15.98 13.16
C GLY A 106 -24.80 -15.57 11.71
N GLU A 107 -25.80 -14.71 11.46
CA GLU A 107 -26.12 -14.21 10.13
C GLU A 107 -24.91 -13.49 9.55
N ARG A 108 -24.60 -13.76 8.28
CA ARG A 108 -23.49 -13.14 7.56
C ARG A 108 -24.03 -12.33 6.40
N ARG A 109 -23.58 -11.08 6.29
CA ARG A 109 -23.83 -10.21 5.14
C ARG A 109 -22.53 -9.85 4.46
N TYR A 110 -22.53 -9.89 3.15
CA TYR A 110 -21.36 -9.65 2.32
C TYR A 110 -21.56 -8.36 1.53
N GLN A 111 -20.61 -7.45 1.62
CA GLN A 111 -20.58 -6.26 0.78
C GLN A 111 -19.32 -6.27 -0.07
N GLN A 112 -19.47 -6.29 -1.40
CA GLN A 112 -18.36 -6.12 -2.32
C GLN A 112 -18.13 -4.63 -2.56
N MET A 113 -16.90 -4.18 -2.29
CA MET A 113 -16.47 -2.81 -2.50
C MET A 113 -15.40 -2.77 -3.60
N ARG A 114 -15.78 -2.27 -4.77
CA ARG A 114 -14.79 -1.96 -5.81
C ARG A 114 -14.02 -0.72 -5.41
N SER A 115 -12.71 -0.76 -5.57
CA SER A 115 -11.82 0.32 -5.21
C SER A 115 -10.97 0.72 -6.41
N CYS A 116 -11.04 2.00 -6.76
CA CYS A 116 -10.14 2.61 -7.71
C CYS A 116 -9.60 3.89 -7.09
N TYR A 117 -8.30 3.90 -6.78
CA TYR A 117 -7.65 5.07 -6.18
C TYR A 117 -6.65 5.68 -7.13
N VAL A 118 -6.64 7.00 -7.17
CA VAL A 118 -5.50 7.79 -7.66
C VAL A 118 -4.63 8.11 -6.46
N SER A 119 -3.34 7.83 -6.54
CA SER A 119 -2.38 8.18 -5.50
C SER A 119 -1.22 8.97 -6.10
N VAL A 120 -0.67 9.88 -5.31
CA VAL A 120 0.52 10.64 -5.68
C VAL A 120 1.54 10.58 -4.53
N PRO A 121 2.14 9.41 -4.28
CA PRO A 121 3.14 9.25 -3.23
C PRO A 121 4.35 10.14 -3.43
N VAL A 122 4.84 10.70 -2.32
CA VAL A 122 6.11 11.41 -2.24
C VAL A 122 7.00 10.69 -1.25
N ASN A 123 8.08 10.08 -1.75
CA ASN A 123 8.94 9.22 -0.96
C ASN A 123 10.38 9.72 -0.97
N VAL A 124 11.06 9.55 0.15
CA VAL A 124 12.50 9.75 0.28
C VAL A 124 13.16 8.37 0.23
N LYS A 125 14.04 8.18 -0.74
CA LYS A 125 14.85 6.98 -0.93
C LYS A 125 16.24 7.22 -0.34
N PHE A 126 16.67 6.31 0.50
CA PHE A 126 18.03 6.25 1.00
C PHE A 126 18.72 5.01 0.46
N ALA A 127 19.60 5.19 -0.51
CA ALA A 127 20.26 4.11 -1.23
C ALA A 127 21.70 3.91 -0.72
N ALA A 128 22.10 2.66 -0.56
CA ALA A 128 23.48 2.30 -0.28
C ALA A 128 24.42 2.62 -1.46
N ASN A 129 25.70 2.46 -1.27
CA ASN A 129 26.64 2.50 -2.39
C ASN A 129 26.39 1.29 -3.29
N ARG A 130 26.53 1.51 -4.59
CA ARG A 130 26.38 0.45 -5.58
C ARG A 130 27.50 -0.60 -5.40
N VAL A 131 27.11 -1.85 -5.32
CA VAL A 131 27.99 -3.01 -5.31
C VAL A 131 27.76 -3.79 -6.58
N ASN A 132 28.74 -3.79 -7.48
CA ASN A 132 28.61 -4.37 -8.83
C ASN A 132 27.42 -3.77 -9.61
N ASN A 133 26.36 -4.58 -9.81
CA ASN A 133 25.15 -4.18 -10.53
C ASN A 133 23.92 -4.16 -9.63
N TYR A 134 24.10 -4.04 -8.31
CA TYR A 134 23.04 -4.00 -7.32
C TYR A 134 23.21 -2.79 -6.40
N ARG A 135 22.12 -2.16 -6.06
CA ARG A 135 22.09 -1.02 -5.13
C ARG A 135 20.88 -1.12 -4.23
N PRO A 136 21.00 -1.76 -3.06
CA PRO A 136 19.90 -1.84 -2.11
C PRO A 136 19.58 -0.47 -1.53
N TYR A 137 18.32 -0.26 -1.15
CA TYR A 137 17.85 0.95 -0.54
C TYR A 137 16.67 0.72 0.40
N VAL A 138 16.45 1.69 1.26
CA VAL A 138 15.25 1.82 2.05
C VAL A 138 14.52 3.10 1.62
N MET A 139 13.22 3.11 1.77
CA MET A 139 12.43 4.30 1.50
C MET A 139 11.37 4.52 2.56
N ALA A 140 11.01 5.78 2.74
CA ALA A 140 9.87 6.18 3.55
C ALA A 140 9.20 7.40 2.91
N GLY A 141 7.89 7.53 3.09
CA GLY A 141 7.17 8.66 2.55
C GLY A 141 5.69 8.69 2.91
N ILE A 142 4.98 9.56 2.24
CA ILE A 142 3.55 9.77 2.40
C ILE A 142 2.84 9.57 1.06
N ALA A 143 1.68 8.95 1.12
CA ALA A 143 0.86 8.64 -0.04
C ALA A 143 -0.56 9.19 0.15
N PRO A 144 -0.85 10.40 -0.32
CA PRO A 144 -2.23 10.85 -0.45
C PRO A 144 -2.95 10.02 -1.52
N MET A 145 -4.12 9.53 -1.17
CA MET A 145 -4.96 8.70 -2.03
C MET A 145 -6.35 9.28 -2.18
N PHE A 146 -6.87 9.23 -3.40
CA PHE A 146 -8.20 9.72 -3.75
C PHE A 146 -9.02 8.57 -4.32
N ASN A 147 -10.14 8.25 -3.68
CA ASN A 147 -11.05 7.24 -4.17
C ASN A 147 -11.94 7.81 -5.28
N LEU A 148 -11.82 7.24 -6.47
CA LEU A 148 -12.64 7.64 -7.63
C LEU A 148 -14.02 6.98 -7.61
N VAL A 149 -14.18 5.89 -6.88
CA VAL A 149 -15.44 5.14 -6.78
C VAL A 149 -16.08 5.44 -5.44
N ASN A 150 -17.14 6.22 -5.44
CA ASN A 150 -17.91 6.54 -4.23
C ASN A 150 -19.35 6.06 -4.39
N PRO A 151 -19.63 4.77 -4.17
CA PRO A 151 -20.97 4.23 -4.31
C PRO A 151 -21.90 4.82 -3.24
N ARG A 152 -23.04 5.31 -3.69
CA ARG A 152 -24.15 5.76 -2.82
C ARG A 152 -24.97 4.56 -2.37
N GLN A 153 -25.65 4.68 -1.22
CA GLN A 153 -26.60 3.67 -0.68
C GLN A 153 -25.99 2.27 -0.45
N LYS A 154 -24.89 2.19 0.29
CA LYS A 154 -24.33 0.93 0.76
C LYS A 154 -24.24 0.94 2.29
N GLU A 155 -24.14 -0.25 2.90
CA GLU A 155 -24.02 -0.42 4.35
C GLU A 155 -22.84 0.40 4.90
N LEU A 156 -21.71 0.37 4.18
CA LEU A 156 -20.52 1.13 4.53
C LEU A 156 -20.12 2.09 3.43
N ARG A 157 -19.85 3.35 3.79
CA ARG A 157 -19.30 4.36 2.89
C ARG A 157 -17.95 4.82 3.38
N THR A 158 -16.97 4.77 2.51
CA THR A 158 -15.62 5.29 2.78
C THR A 158 -15.48 6.75 2.35
N ASN A 159 -14.62 7.48 3.03
CA ASN A 159 -14.22 8.82 2.63
C ASN A 159 -13.53 8.80 1.27
N MET A 160 -13.59 9.93 0.55
CA MET A 160 -12.92 10.08 -0.74
C MET A 160 -11.40 10.21 -0.59
N TYR A 161 -10.94 10.65 0.60
CA TYR A 161 -9.53 10.89 0.91
C TYR A 161 -9.03 9.84 1.87
N ASP A 162 -7.84 9.33 1.58
CA ASP A 162 -7.04 8.55 2.51
C ASP A 162 -5.61 9.07 2.45
N MET A 163 -4.89 8.97 3.55
CA MET A 163 -3.48 9.29 3.63
C MET A 163 -2.74 8.15 4.29
N GLN A 164 -1.72 7.65 3.61
CA GLN A 164 -0.92 6.53 4.10
C GLN A 164 0.53 6.97 4.31
N ILE A 165 1.18 6.40 5.31
CA ILE A 165 2.62 6.40 5.46
C ILE A 165 3.15 5.14 4.79
N GLU A 166 4.13 5.29 3.91
CA GLU A 166 4.79 4.19 3.21
C GLU A 166 6.19 3.98 3.77
N ILE A 167 6.54 2.73 4.02
CA ILE A 167 7.91 2.31 4.33
C ILE A 167 8.23 1.13 3.41
N GLY A 168 9.39 1.14 2.80
CA GLY A 168 9.74 0.10 1.84
C GLY A 168 11.22 -0.23 1.78
N LEU A 169 11.47 -1.39 1.21
CA LEU A 169 12.78 -1.94 0.92
C LEU A 169 12.85 -2.30 -0.55
N GLY A 170 13.93 -1.94 -1.22
CA GLY A 170 14.09 -2.27 -2.63
C GLY A 170 15.56 -2.44 -3.01
N CYS A 171 15.75 -2.83 -4.25
CA CYS A 171 17.09 -2.97 -4.83
C CYS A 171 17.09 -2.51 -6.28
N ASP A 172 17.94 -1.55 -6.62
CA ASP A 172 18.19 -1.19 -8.01
C ASP A 172 19.07 -2.28 -8.66
N ILE A 173 18.56 -2.95 -9.67
CA ILE A 173 19.26 -3.97 -10.45
C ILE A 173 19.59 -3.39 -11.82
N TYR A 174 20.87 -3.20 -12.10
CA TYR A 174 21.33 -2.60 -13.35
C TYR A 174 21.45 -3.68 -14.42
N LEU A 175 20.53 -3.66 -15.40
CA LEU A 175 20.54 -4.52 -16.57
C LEU A 175 21.11 -3.75 -17.78
N PRO A 176 21.51 -4.45 -18.85
CA PRO A 176 22.12 -3.79 -20.01
C PRO A 176 21.26 -2.72 -20.65
N PHE A 177 19.94 -2.92 -20.71
CA PHE A 177 19.02 -2.02 -21.41
C PHE A 177 18.22 -1.12 -20.49
N PHE A 178 17.92 -1.54 -19.27
CA PHE A 178 17.09 -0.82 -18.31
C PHE A 178 17.51 -1.14 -16.87
N LYS A 179 17.02 -0.38 -15.92
CA LYS A 179 17.18 -0.66 -14.49
C LYS A 179 15.88 -1.22 -13.97
N LEU A 180 15.94 -2.45 -13.45
CA LEU A 180 14.81 -3.10 -12.78
C LEU A 180 14.90 -2.86 -11.28
N ILE A 181 13.80 -2.40 -10.68
CA ILE A 181 13.78 -2.07 -9.26
C ILE A 181 12.61 -2.80 -8.59
N PRO A 182 12.81 -4.02 -8.08
CA PRO A 182 11.86 -4.65 -7.17
C PRO A 182 11.82 -3.92 -5.84
N GLU A 183 10.62 -3.63 -5.35
CA GLU A 183 10.38 -2.92 -4.10
C GLU A 183 9.21 -3.53 -3.35
N LEU A 184 9.41 -3.84 -2.08
CA LEU A 184 8.37 -4.27 -1.16
C LEU A 184 8.00 -3.09 -0.27
N LYS A 185 6.73 -2.70 -0.27
CA LYS A 185 6.18 -1.59 0.50
C LYS A 185 5.19 -2.06 1.54
N PHE A 186 5.24 -1.42 2.69
CA PHE A 186 4.26 -1.51 3.76
C PHE A 186 3.64 -0.13 3.93
N CYS A 187 2.32 -0.06 3.84
CA CYS A 187 1.59 1.20 3.88
C CYS A 187 0.59 1.16 5.04
N PHE A 188 0.55 2.23 5.82
CA PHE A 188 -0.29 2.37 7.00
C PHE A 188 -1.12 3.65 6.86
N GLY A 189 -2.44 3.52 6.89
CA GLY A 189 -3.37 4.65 6.91
C GLY A 189 -3.25 5.46 8.20
N VAL A 190 -3.35 6.76 8.08
CA VAL A 190 -3.26 7.71 9.20
C VAL A 190 -4.62 8.36 9.47
N ILE A 191 -5.53 8.32 8.52
CA ILE A 191 -6.84 8.96 8.58
C ILE A 191 -7.93 7.91 8.67
N ASP A 192 -8.99 8.20 9.46
CA ASP A 192 -10.20 7.38 9.47
C ASP A 192 -10.88 7.43 8.11
N ILE A 193 -11.00 6.26 7.50
CA ILE A 193 -11.59 6.13 6.15
C ILE A 193 -13.11 5.99 6.17
N ILE A 194 -13.76 5.90 7.34
CA ILE A 194 -15.22 5.76 7.45
C ILE A 194 -15.89 7.12 7.44
N ASN A 195 -16.88 7.26 6.60
CA ASN A 195 -17.77 8.42 6.62
C ASN A 195 -18.95 8.17 7.56
N LYS A 196 -18.91 8.77 8.75
CA LYS A 196 -19.96 8.67 9.76
C LYS A 196 -21.18 9.55 9.46
N ASN A 197 -21.02 10.55 8.58
CA ASN A 197 -22.13 11.42 8.18
C ASN A 197 -22.92 10.79 7.03
N ARG A 198 -24.00 10.08 7.38
CA ARG A 198 -24.81 9.27 6.47
C ARG A 198 -26.18 9.88 6.17
N ASN A 199 -26.21 11.16 5.83
CA ASN A 199 -27.45 11.84 5.41
C ASN A 199 -28.02 11.29 4.07
N ASP A 200 -27.28 10.42 3.40
CA ASP A 200 -27.64 9.75 2.16
C ASP A 200 -28.51 8.50 2.34
N LEU A 201 -28.63 7.98 3.57
CA LEU A 201 -29.38 6.77 3.85
C LEU A 201 -30.87 7.05 3.99
N THR A 202 -31.65 6.38 3.15
CA THR A 202 -33.12 6.36 3.24
C THR A 202 -33.60 5.33 4.27
N ASP A 203 -32.82 4.27 4.46
CA ASP A 203 -33.11 3.18 5.40
C ASP A 203 -32.29 3.35 6.68
N LYS A 204 -33.02 3.56 7.81
CA LYS A 204 -32.40 3.73 9.14
C LYS A 204 -31.75 2.46 9.66
N ASP A 205 -32.16 1.29 9.21
CA ASP A 205 -31.56 0.02 9.61
C ASP A 205 -30.10 -0.14 9.19
N MET A 206 -29.68 0.59 8.16
CA MET A 206 -28.27 0.62 7.74
C MET A 206 -27.36 1.44 8.66
N TYR A 207 -27.92 2.31 9.52
CA TYR A 207 -27.13 3.07 10.50
C TYR A 207 -26.41 2.19 11.51
N LYS A 208 -27.01 1.06 11.88
CA LYS A 208 -26.44 0.12 12.86
C LYS A 208 -25.04 -0.37 12.47
N PHE A 209 -24.78 -0.58 11.19
CA PHE A 209 -23.46 -1.01 10.70
C PHE A 209 -22.39 0.09 10.80
N THR A 210 -22.77 1.33 10.56
CA THR A 210 -21.85 2.47 10.70
C THR A 210 -21.59 2.83 12.15
N GLN A 211 -22.61 2.67 13.04
CA GLN A 211 -22.48 2.95 14.46
C GLN A 211 -21.69 1.90 15.24
N SER A 212 -21.61 0.65 14.75
CA SER A 212 -20.84 -0.42 15.40
C SER A 212 -19.32 -0.25 15.26
N ILE A 213 -18.86 0.68 14.41
CA ILE A 213 -17.44 0.90 14.13
C ILE A 213 -17.00 2.23 14.74
N ASP A 214 -15.95 2.19 15.57
CA ASP A 214 -15.36 3.40 16.13
C ASP A 214 -14.47 4.10 15.09
N HIS A 215 -13.50 3.42 14.53
CA HIS A 215 -12.67 3.93 13.43
C HIS A 215 -12.15 2.80 12.56
N ALA A 216 -11.71 3.13 11.34
CA ALA A 216 -11.08 2.19 10.44
C ALA A 216 -9.87 2.80 9.76
N MET A 217 -8.77 2.08 9.78
CA MET A 217 -7.53 2.46 9.14
C MET A 217 -7.19 1.52 7.99
N SER A 218 -6.69 2.09 6.90
CA SER A 218 -6.23 1.29 5.77
C SER A 218 -4.83 0.73 6.04
N ARG A 219 -4.61 -0.52 5.65
CA ARG A 219 -3.28 -1.15 5.62
C ARG A 219 -3.06 -1.78 4.27
N SER A 220 -1.85 -1.73 3.76
CA SER A 220 -1.54 -2.46 2.54
C SER A 220 -0.09 -2.91 2.48
N ILE A 221 0.10 -4.03 1.78
CA ILE A 221 1.41 -4.54 1.41
C ILE A 221 1.45 -4.57 -0.11
N ALA A 222 2.50 -4.01 -0.71
CA ALA A 222 2.64 -3.94 -2.15
C ALA A 222 4.01 -4.42 -2.60
N LEU A 223 4.02 -5.25 -3.63
CA LEU A 223 5.22 -5.63 -4.37
C LEU A 223 5.20 -4.92 -5.73
N THR A 224 6.17 -4.06 -5.94
CA THR A 224 6.22 -3.17 -7.11
C THR A 224 7.50 -3.40 -7.89
N PHE A 225 7.40 -3.38 -9.21
CA PHE A 225 8.53 -3.47 -10.13
C PHE A 225 8.60 -2.18 -10.94
N TYR A 226 9.68 -1.42 -10.77
CA TYR A 226 9.94 -0.21 -11.55
C TYR A 226 10.88 -0.54 -12.69
N PHE A 227 10.65 0.13 -13.82
CA PHE A 227 11.42 0.04 -15.05
C PHE A 227 11.92 1.44 -15.43
N GLU A 228 13.24 1.64 -15.40
CA GLU A 228 13.91 2.90 -15.64
C GLU A 228 14.94 2.82 -16.77
#